data_3658dd58e1db47f9ca09eb673f40be18
#
_entry.id   3658dd58e1db47f9ca09eb673f40be18
#
_cell.length_a   1.000
_cell.length_b   1.000
_cell.length_c   1.000
_cell.angle_alpha   90.00
_cell.angle_beta   90.00
_cell.angle_gamma   90.00
#
_symmetry.space_group_name_H-M   'P 1'
#
loop_
_entity.id
_entity.type
_entity.pdbx_description
1 polymer ?
#
loop_
_entity_poly.entity_id
_entity_poly.type
_entity_poly.pdbx_seq_one_letter_code
_entity_poly.pdbx_strand_id
1 'polypeptide(L)' 'MIDTQRNKKPEKLISTMLTTGEVARIFNVHASTIRRWSEQGIIKSYRIGPRVARRFRREDVAIFYLDRAIQKYLKDKSA' A
#
# COMPACT_ATOMS: atom_id res chain seq x y z
N MET A 1 12.02 23.80 2.72
CA MET A 1 11.86 23.34 2.81
C MET A 1 11.43 22.41 3.36
N ILE A 2 11.30 21.72 3.34
CA ILE A 2 10.79 20.90 3.66
C ILE A 2 11.17 20.30 4.76
N ASP A 3 10.84 20.28 5.56
CA ASP A 3 11.19 19.83 6.59
C ASP A 3 10.27 19.02 7.19
N THR A 4 9.48 18.41 6.54
CA THR A 4 8.51 17.54 7.06
C THR A 4 9.13 16.41 7.76
N GLN A 5 10.31 16.10 7.44
CA GLN A 5 10.88 15.00 8.04
C GLN A 5 11.08 15.14 9.47
N ARG A 6 11.29 16.28 9.95
CA ARG A 6 11.58 16.38 11.29
C ARG A 6 10.43 16.11 12.17
N ASN A 7 9.27 15.94 11.66
CA ASN A 7 8.12 15.68 12.46
C ASN A 7 7.70 14.27 12.51
N LYS A 8 8.56 13.36 12.14
CA LYS A 8 8.20 12.01 12.14
C LYS A 8 8.15 11.43 13.48
N LYS A 9 6.99 11.26 14.02
CA LYS A 9 6.77 10.60 15.29
C LYS A 9 6.03 9.31 15.03
N PRO A 10 6.09 8.35 15.94
CA PRO A 10 5.45 7.06 15.74
C PRO A 10 3.98 7.16 15.37
N GLU A 11 3.25 7.96 16.09
CA GLU A 11 1.84 8.07 15.78
C GLU A 11 1.62 8.74 14.44
N LYS A 12 2.51 9.61 14.05
CA LYS A 12 2.38 10.24 12.75
C LYS A 12 2.62 9.25 11.64
N LEU A 13 3.58 8.36 11.82
CA LEU A 13 3.81 7.34 10.84
C LEU A 13 2.60 6.45 10.67
N ILE A 14 1.99 6.07 11.79
CA ILE A 14 0.83 5.22 11.73
C ILE A 14 -0.31 5.91 10.98
N SER A 15 -0.49 7.20 11.24
CA SER A 15 -1.57 7.91 10.59
C SER A 15 -1.35 8.11 9.11
N THR A 16 -0.12 7.96 8.63
CA THR A 16 0.13 8.08 7.21
C THR A 16 0.10 6.75 6.50
N MET A 17 -0.12 5.66 7.22
CA MET A 17 -0.25 4.36 6.59
C MET A 17 -1.67 4.19 6.09
N LEU A 18 -1.81 3.35 5.08
CA LEU A 18 -3.10 3.15 4.45
C LEU A 18 -3.81 1.93 4.99
N THR A 19 -5.12 2.01 5.04
CA THR A 19 -5.92 0.87 5.44
C THR A 19 -6.16 -0.03 4.23
N THR A 20 -6.63 -1.24 4.52
CA THR A 20 -6.98 -2.17 3.45
C THR A 20 -8.00 -1.56 2.49
N GLY A 21 -8.99 -0.87 3.03
CA GLY A 21 -10.02 -0.27 2.19
C GLY A 21 -9.46 0.85 1.31
N GLU A 22 -8.54 1.63 1.85
CA GLU A 22 -7.94 2.69 1.07
C GLU A 22 -7.10 2.12 -0.07
N VAL A 23 -6.34 1.06 0.21
CA VAL A 23 -5.54 0.43 -0.83
C VAL A 23 -6.44 -0.18 -1.90
N ALA A 24 -7.53 -0.80 -1.46
CA ALA A 24 -8.47 -1.39 -2.40
C ALA A 24 -9.02 -0.33 -3.34
N ARG A 25 -9.29 0.86 -2.80
CA ARG A 25 -9.81 1.94 -3.61
C ARG A 25 -8.78 2.42 -4.63
N ILE A 26 -7.52 2.49 -4.20
CA ILE A 26 -6.46 2.91 -5.11
C ILE A 26 -6.35 1.96 -6.30
N PHE A 27 -6.47 0.65 -6.03
CA PHE A 27 -6.34 -0.33 -7.10
C PHE A 27 -7.68 -0.66 -7.76
N ASN A 28 -8.77 -0.08 -7.23
CA ASN A 28 -10.08 -0.31 -7.79
C ASN A 28 -10.45 -1.78 -7.75
N VAL A 29 -10.23 -2.40 -6.60
CA VAL A 29 -10.59 -3.79 -6.38
C VAL A 29 -11.27 -3.89 -5.02
N HIS A 30 -11.78 -5.07 -4.70
CA HIS A 30 -12.41 -5.28 -3.42
C HIS A 30 -11.35 -5.41 -2.32
N ALA A 31 -11.74 -5.06 -1.11
CA ALA A 31 -10.82 -5.16 0.02
C ALA A 31 -10.36 -6.60 0.22
N SER A 32 -11.21 -7.57 -0.08
CA SER A 32 -10.83 -8.97 0.06
C SER A 32 -9.68 -9.33 -0.87
N THR A 33 -9.59 -8.68 -2.01
CA THR A 33 -8.49 -8.90 -2.94
C THR A 33 -7.19 -8.41 -2.32
N ILE A 34 -7.24 -7.24 -1.68
CA ILE A 34 -6.04 -6.70 -1.05
C ILE A 34 -5.60 -7.60 0.09
N ARG A 35 -6.54 -8.11 0.87
CA ARG A 35 -6.19 -9.01 1.95
C ARG A 35 -5.53 -10.27 1.40
N ARG A 36 -6.04 -10.80 0.32
CA ARG A 36 -5.48 -11.99 -0.30
C ARG A 36 -4.06 -11.70 -0.82
N TRP A 37 -3.88 -10.55 -1.45
CA TRP A 37 -2.55 -10.17 -1.93
C TRP A 37 -1.56 -10.06 -0.78
N SER A 38 -2.01 -9.51 0.33
CA SER A 38 -1.17 -9.37 1.49
C SER A 38 -0.80 -10.74 2.07
N GLU A 39 -1.77 -11.65 2.12
CA GLU A 39 -1.52 -12.98 2.64
C GLU A 39 -0.60 -13.78 1.75
N GLN A 40 -0.62 -13.51 0.47
CA GLN A 40 0.25 -14.19 -0.47
C GLN A 40 1.62 -13.54 -0.57
N GLY A 41 1.84 -12.46 0.16
CA GLY A 41 3.12 -11.78 0.11
C GLY A 41 3.32 -10.93 -1.12
N ILE A 42 2.26 -10.71 -1.89
CA ILE A 42 2.36 -9.90 -3.10
C ILE A 42 2.53 -8.45 -2.75
N ILE A 43 1.83 -7.98 -1.74
CA ILE A 43 1.98 -6.61 -1.27
C ILE A 43 2.26 -6.67 0.22
N LYS A 44 3.22 -5.88 0.65
CA LYS A 44 3.63 -5.91 2.05
C LYS A 44 2.64 -5.22 2.94
N SER A 45 2.35 -5.81 4.08
CA SER A 45 1.45 -5.19 5.04
C SER A 45 2.01 -5.35 6.44
N TYR A 46 1.48 -4.55 7.36
CA TYR A 46 1.93 -4.56 8.74
C TYR A 46 0.72 -4.61 9.65
N ARG A 47 0.86 -5.30 10.79
CA ARG A 47 -0.19 -5.37 11.78
C ARG A 47 0.14 -4.39 12.87
N ILE A 48 -0.74 -3.44 13.09
CA ILE A 48 -0.48 -2.34 13.99
C ILE A 48 -1.63 -2.16 14.95
N GLY A 49 -1.30 -1.80 16.18
CA GLY A 49 -2.29 -1.46 17.16
C GLY A 49 -2.81 -2.66 17.92
N PRO A 50 -3.58 -2.42 18.96
CA PRO A 50 -4.06 -3.49 19.84
C PRO A 50 -4.97 -4.47 19.12
N ARG A 51 -5.62 -4.03 18.05
CA ARG A 51 -6.49 -4.92 17.30
C ARG A 51 -5.76 -5.58 16.16
N VAL A 52 -4.47 -5.37 16.08
CA VAL A 52 -3.65 -5.95 15.02
C VAL A 52 -4.26 -5.68 13.66
N ALA A 53 -4.66 -4.46 13.47
CA ALA A 53 -5.26 -4.05 12.20
C ALA A 53 -4.20 -4.04 11.11
N ARG A 54 -4.60 -4.45 9.91
CA ARG A 54 -3.69 -4.50 8.79
C ARG A 54 -3.49 -3.09 8.22
N ARG A 55 -2.24 -2.71 8.00
CA ARG A 55 -1.92 -1.40 7.45
C ARG A 55 -0.86 -1.54 6.38
N PHE A 56 -0.83 -0.59 5.47
CA PHE A 56 0.09 -0.63 4.35
C PHE A 56 0.88 0.66 4.29
N ARG A 57 2.17 0.56 4.06
CA ARG A 57 2.99 1.76 3.94
C ARG A 57 2.76 2.36 2.57
N ARG A 58 2.74 3.70 2.53
CA ARG A 58 2.52 4.39 1.28
C ARG A 58 3.56 4.02 0.24
N GLU A 59 4.80 3.88 0.67
CA GLU A 59 5.88 3.55 -0.25
C GLU A 59 5.66 2.18 -0.89
N ASP A 60 5.26 1.21 -0.08
CA ASP A 60 5.05 -0.13 -0.60
C ASP A 60 3.88 -0.17 -1.58
N VAL A 61 2.84 0.59 -1.28
CA VAL A 61 1.69 0.67 -2.15
C VAL A 61 2.06 1.35 -3.47
N ALA A 62 2.84 2.43 -3.38
CA ALA A 62 3.24 3.17 -4.57
C ALA A 62 4.10 2.31 -5.49
N ILE A 63 5.05 1.58 -4.90
CA ILE A 63 5.92 0.72 -5.69
C ILE A 63 5.12 -0.39 -6.37
N PHE A 64 4.20 -0.99 -5.64
CA PHE A 64 3.38 -2.04 -6.20
C PHE A 64 2.47 -1.52 -7.30
N TYR A 65 1.90 -0.35 -7.09
CA TYR A 65 1.03 0.27 -8.08
C TYR A 65 1.81 0.57 -9.35
N LEU A 66 2.99 1.16 -9.19
CA LEU A 66 3.80 1.51 -10.32
C LEU A 66 4.26 0.27 -11.08
N ASP A 67 4.64 -0.76 -10.35
CA ASP A 67 5.07 -2.00 -10.98
C ASP A 67 3.95 -2.60 -11.82
N ARG A 68 2.74 -2.61 -11.30
CA ARG A 68 1.62 -3.14 -12.05
C ARG A 68 1.33 -2.31 -13.29
N ALA A 69 1.47 -1.00 -13.19
CA ALA A 69 1.23 -0.12 -14.32
C ALA A 69 2.27 -0.38 -15.41
N ILE A 70 3.51 -0.56 -15.00
CA ILE A 70 4.58 -0.84 -15.94
C ILE A 70 4.36 -2.20 -16.61
N GLN A 71 3.98 -3.21 -15.83
CA GLN A 71 3.73 -4.52 -16.39
C GLN A 71 2.60 -4.49 -17.40
N LYS A 72 1.57 -3.73 -17.10
CA LYS A 72 0.46 -3.62 -18.01
C LYS A 72 0.88 -2.92 -19.30
N TYR A 73 1.70 -1.88 -19.17
CA TYR A 73 2.19 -1.18 -20.35
C TYR A 73 3.03 -2.11 -21.22
N LEU A 74 3.92 -2.88 -20.62
CA LEU A 74 4.77 -3.77 -21.39
C LEU A 74 3.97 -4.86 -22.07
N LYS A 75 2.95 -5.36 -21.38
CA LYS A 75 2.11 -6.38 -21.95
C LYS A 75 1.34 -5.84 -23.15
N ASP A 76 0.78 -4.64 -23.02
CA ASP A 76 0.04 -4.04 -24.13
C ASP A 76 0.97 -3.74 -25.31
N LYS A 77 2.18 -3.32 -24.97
CA LYS A 77 3.12 -2.96 -26.02
C LYS A 77 3.59 -4.17 -26.81
N SER A 78 3.69 -5.30 -26.16
CA SER A 78 4.20 -6.47 -26.86
C SER A 78 3.13 -7.16 -27.70
N ALA A 79 1.91 -6.74 -27.58
CA ALA A 79 0.84 -7.33 -28.41
C ALA A 79 0.84 -6.75 -29.81
#